data_5024acbec73f8761e2f3e98e6650130c
#
_entry.id   5024acbec73f8761e2f3e98e6650130c
#
_cell.length_a   1.000
_cell.length_b   1.000
_cell.length_c   1.000
_cell.angle_alpha   90.00
_cell.angle_beta   90.00
_cell.angle_gamma   90.00
#
_symmetry.space_group_name_H-M   'P 1'
#
loop_
_entity.id
_entity.type
_entity.pdbx_description
1 polymer ?
#
loop_
_entity_poly.entity_id
_entity_poly.type
_entity_poly.pdbx_seq_one_letter_code
_entity_poly.pdbx_strand_id
1 'polypeptide(L)'
;MASDDVDSETFPSESVSEKVETESQPESPFIEVERNQDCTRLEGRYLGPNSFINLARNGYEGIMRFLMGQYEDGRDIERISDSYNKATSLEPKSRISEENVHKREPQTQIPQRKDDDSLNRKIAAESTTKRCDRKYDADSWRRDDFVRKQKEREEKERQDFERRQKERAEKERREFERQERERKERERQEKELQRKKDIEYEVLNYSAIIPSISEDCFIALYTEKKDGLGEDSMPLIYRSSSTFCVGVFDGMGGAGATEYPTLTIGEKTGAYLSSRIVRAVCFDWLDKKGKIEVWGLKEEISKYFNYLLSIWNIKPSGLRSGFVRVLPTTLAIVEATRNGSRTEVSSYWAGDSRNYVLLASGLKQLSCDDLRQPKDPLENLRSDDALSNCICQDKPFEINVKRISFNEPIIILSATDGCFGYLLTPMHFEFILLDCLMTSSNCTEWSEAIRKTLSPISSDDFTIGLQIVDGDFNYWQNLLHGRYEFLKESVIKPIEQMKSAYENAKQEYAMCEQNLYNRITESWHQYKEEFMMTNQSYHNDN
;
A
#
# COMPACT_ATOMS: atom_id res chain seq x y z
N MET A 1 -31.70 -74.19 -44.17
CA MET A 1 -30.80 -75.35 -44.33
C MET A 1 -29.53 -75.02 -43.56
N ALA A 2 -29.23 -75.91 -42.61
CA ALA A 2 -28.05 -76.06 -41.76
C ALA A 2 -27.73 -74.83 -40.89
N SER A 3 -27.96 -74.69 -39.58
CA SER A 3 -27.55 -75.56 -38.43
C SER A 3 -26.08 -75.88 -38.44
N ASP A 4 -25.35 -75.29 -37.47
CA ASP A 4 -24.38 -76.06 -36.68
C ASP A 4 -23.93 -75.20 -35.48
N ASP A 5 -24.14 -75.85 -34.38
CA ASP A 5 -23.71 -75.77 -33.02
C ASP A 5 -22.19 -75.60 -32.92
N VAL A 6 -21.73 -74.86 -31.90
CA VAL A 6 -20.44 -75.08 -31.26
C VAL A 6 -20.48 -74.69 -29.79
N ASP A 7 -20.36 -75.71 -29.01
CA ASP A 7 -19.81 -76.00 -27.70
C ASP A 7 -19.40 -74.89 -26.73
N SER A 8 -19.97 -75.01 -25.56
CA SER A 8 -19.56 -74.49 -24.27
C SER A 8 -18.35 -75.24 -23.71
N GLU A 9 -17.21 -74.64 -23.62
CA GLU A 9 -16.12 -75.15 -22.76
C GLU A 9 -16.06 -74.36 -21.44
N THR A 10 -16.37 -75.06 -20.38
CA THR A 10 -16.14 -74.74 -18.98
C THR A 10 -14.68 -74.92 -18.64
N PHE A 11 -13.99 -73.88 -18.13
CA PHE A 11 -12.68 -73.98 -17.47
C PHE A 11 -12.84 -73.91 -15.94
N PRO A 12 -12.05 -74.68 -15.20
CA PRO A 12 -12.20 -74.78 -13.75
C PRO A 12 -11.50 -73.65 -13.02
N SER A 13 -12.11 -73.24 -11.90
CA SER A 13 -11.56 -72.29 -10.96
C SER A 13 -10.39 -72.90 -10.17
N GLU A 14 -9.17 -72.41 -10.42
CA GLU A 14 -8.07 -72.56 -9.48
C GLU A 14 -7.86 -71.26 -8.71
N SER A 15 -8.02 -71.34 -7.40
CA SER A 15 -7.69 -70.31 -6.43
C SER A 15 -6.20 -70.27 -6.20
N VAL A 16 -5.53 -69.23 -6.76
CA VAL A 16 -4.17 -68.88 -6.39
C VAL A 16 -4.22 -67.67 -5.49
N SER A 17 -3.93 -67.89 -4.22
CA SER A 17 -3.70 -66.85 -3.23
C SER A 17 -2.34 -66.21 -3.45
N GLU A 18 -2.27 -65.12 -4.20
CA GLU A 18 -1.09 -64.25 -4.23
C GLU A 18 -1.09 -63.33 -3.01
N LYS A 19 -0.09 -63.51 -2.18
CA LYS A 19 0.28 -62.55 -1.13
C LYS A 19 0.79 -61.30 -1.81
N VAL A 20 -0.02 -60.23 -1.76
CA VAL A 20 0.45 -58.87 -2.06
C VAL A 20 1.30 -58.43 -0.87
N GLU A 21 2.59 -58.41 -1.02
CA GLU A 21 3.49 -57.68 -0.16
C GLU A 21 3.23 -56.19 -0.39
N THR A 22 2.62 -55.53 0.61
CA THR A 22 2.45 -54.09 0.66
C THR A 22 3.83 -53.48 0.92
N GLU A 23 4.47 -52.97 -0.13
CA GLU A 23 5.57 -52.02 0.02
C GLU A 23 5.05 -50.78 0.78
N SER A 24 5.59 -50.60 1.95
CA SER A 24 5.37 -49.44 2.80
C SER A 24 5.88 -48.17 2.10
N GLN A 25 4.99 -47.26 1.77
CA GLN A 25 5.35 -45.89 1.43
C GLN A 25 6.09 -45.24 2.62
N PRO A 26 7.14 -44.44 2.38
CA PRO A 26 7.83 -43.77 3.45
C PRO A 26 6.92 -42.73 4.09
N GLU A 27 6.74 -42.85 5.38
CA GLU A 27 6.03 -41.88 6.25
C GLU A 27 6.66 -40.49 6.10
N SER A 28 5.84 -39.50 5.83
CA SER A 28 6.21 -38.09 5.92
C SER A 28 6.56 -37.75 7.37
N PRO A 29 7.64 -37.02 7.65
CA PRO A 29 8.00 -36.68 9.02
C PRO A 29 7.04 -35.61 9.54
N PHE A 30 6.17 -36.01 10.43
CA PHE A 30 5.48 -35.09 11.35
C PHE A 30 6.52 -34.55 12.34
N ILE A 31 6.72 -33.24 12.36
CA ILE A 31 7.50 -32.58 13.41
C ILE A 31 6.55 -31.96 14.41
N GLU A 32 6.61 -32.46 15.64
CA GLU A 32 5.98 -31.90 16.82
C GLU A 32 6.46 -30.48 17.09
N VAL A 33 5.52 -29.62 17.45
CA VAL A 33 5.77 -28.25 17.87
C VAL A 33 6.06 -28.25 19.36
N GLU A 34 7.33 -28.20 19.75
CA GLU A 34 7.72 -27.83 21.11
C GLU A 34 7.61 -26.32 21.30
N ARG A 35 6.78 -25.92 22.28
CA ARG A 35 6.74 -24.57 22.85
C ARG A 35 7.94 -24.43 23.77
N ASN A 36 8.90 -23.58 23.42
CA ASN A 36 9.89 -23.09 24.38
C ASN A 36 9.74 -21.60 24.57
N GLN A 37 9.37 -21.25 25.81
CA GLN A 37 9.59 -19.94 26.43
C GLN A 37 11.06 -19.85 26.77
N ASP A 38 11.74 -18.80 26.31
CA ASP A 38 12.69 -18.02 27.13
C ASP A 38 13.24 -16.85 26.32
N CYS A 39 12.84 -15.66 26.74
CA CYS A 39 13.46 -14.40 26.33
C CYS A 39 14.56 -14.04 27.31
N THR A 40 15.83 -13.95 26.88
CA THR A 40 16.75 -12.94 27.45
C THR A 40 17.98 -12.71 26.58
N ARG A 41 18.25 -11.42 26.33
CA ARG A 41 19.52 -10.76 25.98
C ARG A 41 20.21 -11.11 24.67
N LEU A 42 20.26 -10.13 23.79
CA LEU A 42 21.39 -9.93 22.87
C LEU A 42 21.79 -8.45 22.81
N GLU A 43 22.99 -8.22 23.26
CA GLU A 43 23.74 -6.97 23.20
C GLU A 43 24.17 -6.66 21.76
N GLY A 44 24.28 -5.35 21.46
CA GLY A 44 24.52 -4.80 20.16
C GLY A 44 25.84 -5.18 19.48
N ARG A 45 25.83 -5.15 18.15
CA ARG A 45 27.01 -4.97 17.29
C ARG A 45 26.69 -4.21 16.00
N TYR A 46 27.40 -3.12 15.84
CA TYR A 46 27.87 -2.43 14.63
C TYR A 46 26.98 -2.44 13.38
N LEU A 47 26.46 -1.26 13.08
CA LEU A 47 25.84 -0.91 11.80
C LEU A 47 26.84 -0.07 10.99
N GLY A 48 27.08 -0.47 9.75
CA GLY A 48 27.83 0.28 8.75
C GLY A 48 27.03 1.50 8.24
N PRO A 49 27.63 2.39 7.43
CA PRO A 49 27.09 3.72 7.15
C PRO A 49 25.99 3.70 6.09
N ASN A 50 24.75 3.46 6.47
CA ASN A 50 23.58 3.80 5.69
C ASN A 50 22.77 4.87 6.42
N SER A 51 23.22 6.11 6.32
CA SER A 51 22.67 7.24 7.06
C SER A 51 21.23 7.61 6.70
N PHE A 52 20.77 7.33 5.50
CA PHE A 52 19.39 7.62 5.06
C PHE A 52 18.35 6.66 5.63
N ILE A 53 18.66 5.37 5.66
CA ILE A 53 17.78 4.34 6.22
C ILE A 53 17.61 4.53 7.73
N ASN A 54 18.67 4.93 8.43
CA ASN A 54 18.61 5.20 9.86
C ASN A 54 17.81 6.47 10.21
N LEU A 55 17.72 7.45 9.30
CA LEU A 55 16.93 8.66 9.53
C LEU A 55 15.43 8.40 9.40
N ALA A 56 15.03 7.71 8.33
CA ALA A 56 13.65 7.26 8.14
C ALA A 56 13.20 6.34 9.28
N ARG A 57 14.08 5.43 9.71
CA ARG A 57 13.83 4.51 10.82
C ARG A 57 13.62 5.21 12.15
N ASN A 58 14.47 6.18 12.51
CA ASN A 58 14.34 6.92 13.78
C ASN A 58 13.11 7.84 13.79
N GLY A 59 12.77 8.45 12.64
CA GLY A 59 11.55 9.24 12.49
C GLY A 59 10.30 8.38 12.65
N TYR A 60 10.28 7.23 12.01
CA TYR A 60 9.16 6.30 12.04
C TYR A 60 8.93 5.69 13.44
N GLU A 61 9.97 5.18 14.12
CA GLU A 61 9.84 4.68 15.50
C GLU A 61 9.36 5.76 16.47
N GLY A 62 9.85 7.00 16.31
CA GLY A 62 9.38 8.14 17.09
C GLY A 62 7.89 8.43 16.85
N ILE A 63 7.46 8.38 15.60
CA ILE A 63 6.06 8.58 15.22
C ILE A 63 5.18 7.47 15.79
N MET A 64 5.58 6.21 15.68
CA MET A 64 4.80 5.07 16.17
C MET A 64 4.71 5.06 17.71
N ARG A 65 5.77 5.39 18.44
CA ARG A 65 5.71 5.51 19.90
C ARG A 65 4.80 6.65 20.36
N PHE A 66 4.83 7.79 19.65
CA PHE A 66 3.90 8.91 19.91
C PHE A 66 2.45 8.52 19.65
N LEU A 67 2.17 7.83 18.54
CA LEU A 67 0.83 7.35 18.20
C LEU A 67 0.30 6.29 19.19
N MET A 68 1.20 5.55 19.83
CA MET A 68 0.87 4.52 20.83
C MET A 68 0.76 5.07 22.27
N GLY A 69 0.85 6.38 22.47
CA GLY A 69 0.77 7.00 23.79
C GLY A 69 1.94 6.65 24.71
N GLN A 70 3.09 6.23 24.16
CA GLN A 70 4.28 5.84 24.94
C GLN A 70 5.22 7.00 25.25
N TYR A 71 4.91 8.23 24.80
CA TYR A 71 5.64 9.45 25.17
C TYR A 71 4.82 10.27 26.16
N GLU A 72 5.27 10.30 27.40
CA GLU A 72 4.68 11.13 28.46
C GLU A 72 5.27 12.56 28.51
N ASP A 73 6.37 12.86 27.80
CA ASP A 73 7.09 14.14 27.97
C ASP A 73 7.54 14.72 26.62
N GLY A 74 7.15 15.99 26.38
CA GLY A 74 7.45 16.74 25.15
C GLY A 74 8.94 16.99 24.84
N ARG A 75 9.86 16.61 25.75
CA ARG A 75 11.32 16.78 25.59
C ARG A 75 11.96 15.81 24.59
N ASP A 76 11.33 14.67 24.35
CA ASP A 76 11.85 13.69 23.39
C ASP A 76 11.55 14.05 21.93
N ILE A 77 10.52 14.88 21.70
CA ILE A 77 10.15 15.39 20.37
C ILE A 77 11.19 16.40 19.86
N GLU A 78 11.74 17.24 20.74
CA GLU A 78 12.78 18.21 20.36
C GLU A 78 14.08 17.49 19.93
N ARG A 79 14.46 16.39 20.56
CA ARG A 79 15.64 15.60 20.17
C ARG A 79 15.52 14.94 18.81
N ILE A 80 14.33 14.51 18.42
CA ILE A 80 14.04 13.92 17.10
C ILE A 80 14.03 15.01 16.02
N SER A 81 13.44 16.18 16.30
CA SER A 81 13.47 17.34 15.43
C SER A 81 14.88 17.89 15.19
N ASP A 82 15.72 17.94 16.24
CA ASP A 82 17.12 18.38 16.13
C ASP A 82 17.99 17.39 15.34
N SER A 83 17.69 16.09 15.43
CA SER A 83 18.37 15.06 14.64
C SER A 83 17.99 15.15 13.16
N TYR A 84 16.73 15.42 12.86
CA TYR A 84 16.21 15.63 11.50
C TYR A 84 16.79 16.88 10.85
N ASN A 85 16.81 18.00 11.58
CA ASN A 85 17.36 19.26 11.11
C ASN A 85 18.90 19.24 10.91
N LYS A 86 19.61 18.40 11.69
CA LYS A 86 21.06 18.21 11.55
C LYS A 86 21.45 17.38 10.33
N ALA A 87 20.59 16.48 9.91
CA ALA A 87 20.85 15.62 8.75
C ALA A 87 20.46 16.28 7.41
N THR A 88 19.45 17.17 7.41
CA THR A 88 19.07 17.95 6.23
C THR A 88 20.01 19.12 5.93
N SER A 89 20.95 19.46 6.86
CA SER A 89 21.92 20.54 6.69
C SER A 89 23.23 20.14 6.00
N LEU A 90 23.36 18.89 5.53
CA LEU A 90 24.54 18.40 4.80
C LEU A 90 24.27 18.38 3.29
N GLU A 91 24.19 19.56 2.67
CA GLU A 91 24.24 19.69 1.21
C GLU A 91 25.67 19.62 0.67
N PRO A 92 25.89 19.04 -0.51
CA PRO A 92 27.22 18.98 -1.12
C PRO A 92 27.62 20.36 -1.68
N LYS A 93 28.79 20.84 -1.27
CA LYS A 93 29.40 22.07 -1.76
C LYS A 93 29.66 22.01 -3.27
N SER A 94 28.86 22.68 -4.08
CA SER A 94 29.24 23.12 -5.40
C SER A 94 29.44 24.64 -5.40
N ARG A 95 30.65 25.07 -5.76
CA ARG A 95 31.06 26.46 -5.92
C ARG A 95 30.31 27.09 -7.09
N ILE A 96 29.54 28.13 -6.85
CA ILE A 96 29.29 29.19 -7.85
C ILE A 96 29.30 30.52 -7.11
N SER A 97 29.98 31.46 -7.73
CA SER A 97 30.40 32.80 -7.34
C SER A 97 29.30 33.73 -6.85
N GLU A 98 29.70 34.54 -5.87
CA GLU A 98 28.99 35.69 -5.34
C GLU A 98 28.66 36.74 -6.37
N GLU A 99 27.43 37.18 -6.40
CA GLU A 99 27.06 38.53 -6.84
C GLU A 99 26.16 39.18 -5.77
N ASN A 100 26.64 40.34 -5.28
CA ASN A 100 26.06 41.22 -4.30
C ASN A 100 24.71 41.75 -4.72
N VAL A 101 23.68 41.57 -3.92
CA VAL A 101 22.51 42.45 -3.90
C VAL A 101 22.22 42.87 -2.47
N HIS A 102 22.64 44.09 -2.14
CA HIS A 102 22.19 44.84 -0.97
C HIS A 102 20.66 45.02 -0.99
N LYS A 103 19.96 44.48 -0.03
CA LYS A 103 18.63 44.95 0.34
C LYS A 103 18.65 45.50 1.76
N ARG A 104 18.41 46.81 1.83
CA ARG A 104 18.28 47.63 3.03
C ARG A 104 17.04 47.19 3.84
N GLU A 105 17.24 46.91 5.13
CA GLU A 105 16.16 46.88 6.11
C GLU A 105 15.71 48.32 6.44
N PRO A 106 14.40 48.58 6.59
CA PRO A 106 13.94 49.86 7.10
C PRO A 106 13.98 49.86 8.63
N GLN A 107 14.93 50.63 9.17
CA GLN A 107 14.93 50.99 10.59
C GLN A 107 13.77 51.95 10.87
N THR A 108 12.82 51.53 11.68
CA THR A 108 11.80 52.40 12.26
C THR A 108 12.43 53.15 13.43
N GLN A 109 12.75 54.42 13.22
CA GLN A 109 13.17 55.37 14.25
C GLN A 109 11.95 55.73 15.09
N ILE A 110 12.05 55.54 16.40
CA ILE A 110 11.16 56.09 17.42
C ILE A 110 11.53 57.56 17.65
N PRO A 111 10.66 58.55 17.51
CA PRO A 111 10.97 59.94 17.84
C PRO A 111 11.08 60.11 19.35
N GLN A 112 12.27 60.43 19.85
CA GLN A 112 12.46 60.99 21.18
C GLN A 112 11.83 62.39 21.26
N ARG A 113 10.83 62.59 22.12
CA ARG A 113 10.33 63.90 22.51
C ARG A 113 11.35 64.53 23.45
N LYS A 114 11.90 65.68 23.02
CA LYS A 114 12.69 66.58 23.85
C LYS A 114 11.79 67.18 24.92
N ASP A 115 12.19 67.09 26.18
CA ASP A 115 11.62 67.78 27.32
C ASP A 115 11.85 69.28 27.16
N ASP A 116 10.73 70.02 27.18
CA ASP A 116 10.74 71.48 27.16
C ASP A 116 10.70 71.95 28.62
N ASP A 117 11.92 72.17 29.20
CA ASP A 117 12.18 72.60 30.59
C ASP A 117 12.19 74.14 30.68
N SER A 118 11.17 74.80 30.14
CA SER A 118 11.12 76.28 30.09
C SER A 118 9.94 76.92 30.82
N LEU A 119 9.18 76.18 31.65
CA LEU A 119 8.01 76.81 32.33
C LEU A 119 8.11 76.87 33.88
N ASN A 120 9.26 76.49 34.49
CA ASN A 120 9.44 76.49 35.94
C ASN A 120 10.37 77.57 36.46
N ARG A 121 10.61 78.65 35.71
CA ARG A 121 11.41 79.81 36.22
C ARG A 121 10.68 81.12 36.08
N LYS A 122 9.48 81.29 36.68
CA LYS A 122 8.88 82.61 36.95
C LYS A 122 7.80 82.52 37.98
N ILE A 123 8.04 82.10 39.22
CA ILE A 123 7.29 82.46 40.41
C ILE A 123 8.26 82.27 41.63
N ALA A 124 9.22 83.16 41.72
CA ALA A 124 9.94 83.35 42.95
C ALA A 124 10.51 84.79 42.98
N ALA A 125 9.69 85.77 43.14
CA ALA A 125 10.10 87.07 43.66
C ALA A 125 8.76 87.87 43.86
N GLU A 126 8.37 87.98 45.07
CA GLU A 126 7.88 89.12 45.75
C GLU A 126 7.04 88.78 47.02
N SER A 127 7.74 88.63 48.13
CA SER A 127 7.17 88.68 49.43
C SER A 127 7.73 89.92 50.12
N THR A 128 7.00 91.00 50.20
CA THR A 128 7.19 92.03 51.23
C THR A 128 5.85 92.57 51.66
N THR A 129 5.52 92.25 52.90
CA THR A 129 4.84 93.03 53.96
C THR A 129 3.78 94.02 53.54
N LYS A 130 2.58 93.76 54.02
CA LYS A 130 1.89 94.75 54.94
C LYS A 130 0.76 94.05 55.69
N ARG A 131 0.79 94.24 57.00
CA ARG A 131 -0.23 93.97 58.01
C ARG A 131 -1.33 94.99 57.83
N CYS A 132 -2.59 94.56 57.69
CA CYS A 132 -3.74 95.23 58.29
C CYS A 132 -5.09 94.54 58.09
N ASP A 133 -5.80 94.37 59.14
CA ASP A 133 -7.21 94.39 59.39
C ASP A 133 -8.16 93.32 58.81
N ARG A 134 -8.70 92.59 59.76
CA ARG A 134 -9.83 91.69 59.65
C ARG A 134 -11.08 92.41 59.17
N LYS A 135 -11.57 92.11 58.02
CA LYS A 135 -12.97 92.05 57.69
C LYS A 135 -13.26 90.69 57.12
N TYR A 136 -14.15 89.93 57.81
CA TYR A 136 -14.64 88.65 57.31
C TYR A 136 -15.42 88.91 56.02
N ASP A 137 -14.84 88.62 54.93
CA ASP A 137 -15.46 88.76 53.61
C ASP A 137 -16.03 87.39 53.18
N ALA A 138 -17.36 87.27 53.16
CA ALA A 138 -18.13 86.11 52.71
C ALA A 138 -17.78 85.67 51.24
N ASP A 139 -17.19 86.60 50.46
CA ASP A 139 -16.76 86.32 49.08
C ASP A 139 -15.41 85.59 48.97
N SER A 140 -14.60 85.68 50.00
CA SER A 140 -13.35 84.88 50.09
C SER A 140 -13.67 83.36 50.23
N TRP A 141 -14.67 83.08 51.12
CA TRP A 141 -15.10 81.70 51.34
C TRP A 141 -15.73 81.03 50.10
N ARG A 142 -16.49 81.79 49.31
CA ARG A 142 -17.05 81.32 48.05
C ARG A 142 -16.00 81.09 46.98
N ARG A 143 -14.94 81.86 46.94
CA ARG A 143 -13.80 81.69 46.03
C ARG A 143 -12.97 80.44 46.38
N ASP A 144 -12.69 80.26 47.65
CA ASP A 144 -11.92 79.08 48.11
C ASP A 144 -12.70 77.74 47.88
N ASP A 145 -14.02 77.75 48.10
CA ASP A 145 -14.89 76.60 47.85
C ASP A 145 -14.99 76.29 46.33
N PHE A 146 -15.07 77.35 45.50
CA PHE A 146 -15.04 77.18 44.05
C PHE A 146 -13.71 76.59 43.55
N VAL A 147 -12.57 77.11 44.03
CA VAL A 147 -11.24 76.61 43.67
C VAL A 147 -11.07 75.19 44.17
N ARG A 148 -11.55 74.87 45.37
CA ARG A 148 -11.50 73.45 45.85
C ARG A 148 -12.32 72.51 44.99
N LYS A 149 -13.56 72.87 44.65
CA LYS A 149 -14.46 72.10 43.79
C LYS A 149 -13.89 71.95 42.37
N GLN A 150 -13.21 72.97 41.87
CA GLN A 150 -12.55 72.89 40.57
C GLN A 150 -11.36 71.91 40.60
N LYS A 151 -10.52 71.95 41.63
CA LYS A 151 -9.42 71.00 41.84
C LYS A 151 -9.96 69.58 42.01
N GLU A 152 -11.03 69.37 42.75
CA GLU A 152 -11.66 68.05 42.90
C GLU A 152 -12.22 67.53 41.57
N ARG A 153 -12.77 68.40 40.70
CA ARG A 153 -13.19 67.99 39.33
C ARG A 153 -12.03 67.66 38.45
N GLU A 154 -10.97 68.42 38.43
CA GLU A 154 -9.77 68.17 37.64
C GLU A 154 -9.06 66.88 38.08
N GLU A 155 -9.02 66.62 39.38
CA GLU A 155 -8.45 65.37 39.92
C GLU A 155 -9.31 64.17 39.57
N LYS A 156 -10.65 64.31 39.64
CA LYS A 156 -11.59 63.26 39.21
C LYS A 156 -11.50 62.99 37.69
N GLU A 157 -11.38 64.03 36.86
CA GLU A 157 -11.19 63.87 35.41
C GLU A 157 -9.86 63.21 35.09
N ARG A 158 -8.77 63.52 35.83
CA ARG A 158 -7.48 62.87 35.69
C ARG A 158 -7.56 61.38 36.06
N GLN A 159 -8.21 61.06 37.19
CA GLN A 159 -8.40 59.67 37.62
C GLN A 159 -9.24 58.88 36.62
N ASP A 160 -10.32 59.47 36.09
CA ASP A 160 -11.15 58.84 35.07
C ASP A 160 -10.39 58.65 33.74
N PHE A 161 -9.53 59.62 33.37
CA PHE A 161 -8.65 59.47 32.20
C PHE A 161 -7.65 58.36 32.39
N GLU A 162 -6.95 58.30 33.54
CA GLU A 162 -5.99 57.22 33.84
C GLU A 162 -6.66 55.84 33.88
N ARG A 163 -7.88 55.77 34.45
CA ARG A 163 -8.67 54.53 34.44
C ARG A 163 -9.00 54.08 33.01
N ARG A 164 -9.48 54.98 32.16
CA ARG A 164 -9.79 54.69 30.75
C ARG A 164 -8.55 54.26 29.96
N GLN A 165 -7.38 54.85 30.23
CA GLN A 165 -6.12 54.46 29.63
C GLN A 165 -5.71 53.03 30.04
N LYS A 166 -5.83 52.70 31.35
CA LYS A 166 -5.58 51.35 31.86
C LYS A 166 -6.52 50.30 31.26
N GLU A 167 -7.83 50.63 31.19
CA GLU A 167 -8.83 49.74 30.58
C GLU A 167 -8.55 49.50 29.10
N ARG A 168 -8.13 50.53 28.34
CA ARG A 168 -7.71 50.35 26.93
C ARG A 168 -6.47 49.48 26.79
N ALA A 169 -5.44 49.75 27.55
CA ALA A 169 -4.20 48.97 27.53
C ALA A 169 -4.44 47.50 27.92
N GLU A 170 -5.30 47.25 28.92
CA GLU A 170 -5.67 45.89 29.30
C GLU A 170 -6.48 45.19 28.20
N LYS A 171 -7.40 45.89 27.54
CA LYS A 171 -8.17 45.35 26.42
C LYS A 171 -7.24 45.01 25.23
N GLU A 172 -6.32 45.90 24.87
CA GLU A 172 -5.32 45.66 23.82
C GLU A 172 -4.42 44.50 24.15
N ARG A 173 -3.98 44.38 25.43
CA ARG A 173 -3.16 43.23 25.86
C ARG A 173 -3.92 41.90 25.74
N ARG A 174 -5.19 41.86 26.18
CA ARG A 174 -6.04 40.66 26.09
C ARG A 174 -6.28 40.27 24.62
N GLU A 175 -6.47 41.26 23.74
CA GLU A 175 -6.65 41.01 22.31
C GLU A 175 -5.37 40.48 21.65
N PHE A 176 -4.20 41.05 22.00
CA PHE A 176 -2.91 40.56 21.56
C PHE A 176 -2.64 39.13 22.03
N GLU A 177 -2.88 38.82 23.31
CA GLU A 177 -2.72 37.48 23.87
C GLU A 177 -3.67 36.46 23.18
N ARG A 178 -4.89 36.88 22.80
CA ARG A 178 -5.82 36.05 22.06
C ARG A 178 -5.31 35.78 20.64
N GLN A 179 -4.88 36.80 19.93
CA GLN A 179 -4.32 36.66 18.56
C GLN A 179 -3.05 35.78 18.56
N GLU A 180 -2.19 35.91 19.57
CA GLU A 180 -1.01 35.08 19.72
C GLU A 180 -1.36 33.60 19.96
N ARG A 181 -2.38 33.34 20.81
CA ARG A 181 -2.86 31.95 21.01
C ARG A 181 -3.46 31.37 19.74
N GLU A 182 -4.30 32.12 19.01
CA GLU A 182 -4.89 31.70 17.74
C GLU A 182 -3.82 31.45 16.66
N ARG A 183 -2.73 32.24 16.64
CA ARG A 183 -1.60 32.01 15.74
C ARG A 183 -0.86 30.74 16.10
N LYS A 184 -0.50 30.54 17.37
CA LYS A 184 0.18 29.32 17.83
C LYS A 184 -0.66 28.08 17.58
N GLU A 185 -1.97 28.15 17.75
CA GLU A 185 -2.88 27.04 17.47
C GLU A 185 -2.92 26.71 15.98
N ARG A 186 -2.98 27.71 15.08
CA ARG A 186 -2.88 27.48 13.63
C ARG A 186 -1.55 26.86 13.23
N GLU A 187 -0.44 27.35 13.76
CA GLU A 187 0.89 26.79 13.51
C GLU A 187 1.00 25.32 13.97
N ARG A 188 0.35 24.97 15.10
CA ARG A 188 0.28 23.55 15.54
C ARG A 188 -0.55 22.70 14.60
N GLN A 189 -1.73 23.17 14.16
CA GLN A 189 -2.61 22.46 13.24
C GLN A 189 -1.94 22.26 11.87
N GLU A 190 -1.24 23.28 11.36
CA GLU A 190 -0.46 23.18 10.11
C GLU A 190 0.65 22.14 10.21
N LYS A 191 1.43 22.14 11.31
CA LYS A 191 2.48 21.15 11.54
C LYS A 191 1.92 19.74 11.67
N GLU A 192 0.79 19.58 12.35
CA GLU A 192 0.13 18.28 12.48
C GLU A 192 -0.40 17.78 11.12
N LEU A 193 -1.01 18.64 10.33
CA LEU A 193 -1.47 18.31 8.98
C LEU A 193 -0.31 17.91 8.07
N GLN A 194 0.79 18.68 8.11
CA GLN A 194 1.99 18.36 7.32
C GLN A 194 2.54 16.98 7.71
N ARG A 195 2.64 16.71 9.00
CA ARG A 195 3.10 15.40 9.49
C ARG A 195 2.20 14.24 9.02
N LYS A 196 0.87 14.43 9.02
CA LYS A 196 -0.08 13.45 8.49
C LYS A 196 0.15 13.18 7.00
N LYS A 197 0.41 14.24 6.22
CA LYS A 197 0.75 14.13 4.80
C LYS A 197 2.06 13.39 4.58
N ASP A 198 3.09 13.69 5.37
CA ASP A 198 4.40 13.04 5.23
C ASP A 198 4.30 11.54 5.51
N ILE A 199 3.57 11.12 6.55
CA ILE A 199 3.34 9.71 6.86
C ILE A 199 2.55 9.00 5.75
N GLU A 200 1.47 9.61 5.28
CA GLU A 200 0.67 9.05 4.18
C GLU A 200 1.53 8.89 2.91
N TYR A 201 2.27 9.93 2.55
CA TYR A 201 3.15 9.91 1.39
C TYR A 201 4.21 8.82 1.49
N GLU A 202 4.85 8.68 2.65
CA GLU A 202 5.85 7.66 2.91
C GLU A 202 5.27 6.25 2.72
N VAL A 203 4.11 5.96 3.30
CA VAL A 203 3.45 4.65 3.20
C VAL A 203 3.04 4.34 1.76
N LEU A 204 2.43 5.30 1.05
CA LEU A 204 1.89 5.05 -0.30
C LEU A 204 2.98 4.99 -1.39
N ASN A 205 4.09 5.70 -1.19
CA ASN A 205 5.20 5.76 -2.15
C ASN A 205 6.44 4.97 -1.71
N TYR A 206 6.31 4.16 -0.67
CA TYR A 206 7.42 3.39 -0.13
C TYR A 206 8.03 2.47 -1.20
N SER A 207 9.35 2.51 -1.34
CA SER A 207 10.05 1.57 -2.22
C SER A 207 10.16 0.21 -1.53
N ALA A 208 9.51 -0.79 -2.11
CA ALA A 208 9.55 -2.16 -1.60
C ALA A 208 10.74 -2.98 -2.16
N ILE A 209 11.73 -2.30 -2.72
CA ILE A 209 12.95 -2.91 -3.28
C ILE A 209 14.15 -2.36 -2.53
N ILE A 210 15.02 -3.25 -2.03
CA ILE A 210 16.28 -2.84 -1.42
C ILE A 210 17.30 -2.46 -2.52
N PRO A 211 17.79 -1.21 -2.57
CA PRO A 211 18.67 -0.74 -3.65
C PRO A 211 20.03 -1.46 -3.75
N SER A 212 20.41 -2.20 -2.70
CA SER A 212 21.69 -2.93 -2.63
C SER A 212 21.65 -4.34 -3.25
N ILE A 213 20.49 -4.79 -3.75
CA ILE A 213 20.38 -6.09 -4.44
C ILE A 213 20.84 -5.90 -5.89
N SER A 214 21.71 -6.79 -6.37
CA SER A 214 22.07 -6.82 -7.80
C SER A 214 20.83 -7.13 -8.65
N GLU A 215 20.62 -6.38 -9.72
CA GLU A 215 19.52 -6.59 -10.66
C GLU A 215 19.54 -7.96 -11.34
N ASP A 216 20.70 -8.62 -11.36
CA ASP A 216 20.84 -9.96 -11.92
C ASP A 216 20.28 -11.09 -11.04
N CYS A 217 19.78 -10.78 -9.83
CA CYS A 217 19.33 -11.77 -8.86
C CYS A 217 17.82 -11.75 -8.62
N PHE A 218 17.05 -10.82 -9.22
CA PHE A 218 15.61 -10.71 -8.98
C PHE A 218 14.85 -10.16 -10.18
N ILE A 219 13.53 -10.40 -10.16
CA ILE A 219 12.55 -9.74 -11.02
C ILE A 219 11.55 -9.02 -10.12
N ALA A 220 11.30 -7.73 -10.40
CA ALA A 220 10.23 -6.93 -9.83
C ALA A 220 9.34 -6.43 -10.98
N LEU A 221 8.44 -7.28 -11.44
CA LEU A 221 7.54 -6.97 -12.55
C LEU A 221 6.21 -6.45 -12.01
N TYR A 222 5.81 -5.30 -12.48
CA TYR A 222 4.54 -4.67 -12.17
C TYR A 222 3.94 -4.06 -13.44
N THR A 223 2.67 -4.29 -13.70
CA THR A 223 1.97 -3.78 -14.88
C THR A 223 0.56 -3.38 -14.51
N GLU A 224 0.22 -2.14 -14.82
CA GLU A 224 -1.15 -1.63 -14.69
C GLU A 224 -1.89 -1.81 -16.01
N LYS A 225 -3.11 -2.28 -15.96
CA LYS A 225 -4.00 -2.34 -17.14
C LYS A 225 -4.44 -0.95 -17.58
N LYS A 226 -4.59 -0.04 -16.61
CA LYS A 226 -4.90 1.38 -16.81
C LYS A 226 -3.91 2.21 -16.02
N ASP A 227 -3.12 3.01 -16.71
CA ASP A 227 -2.08 3.85 -16.10
C ASP A 227 -2.61 4.68 -14.91
N GLY A 228 -1.98 4.55 -13.75
CA GLY A 228 -2.28 5.27 -12.51
C GLY A 228 -3.57 4.83 -11.79
N LEU A 229 -4.22 3.75 -12.28
CA LEU A 229 -5.42 3.18 -11.69
C LEU A 229 -5.25 1.71 -11.30
N GLY A 230 -4.05 1.15 -11.46
CA GLY A 230 -3.77 -0.23 -11.10
C GLY A 230 -4.02 -0.50 -9.61
N GLU A 231 -4.72 -1.56 -9.32
CA GLU A 231 -5.09 -1.97 -7.95
C GLU A 231 -4.01 -2.84 -7.32
N ASP A 232 -3.23 -3.54 -8.11
CA ASP A 232 -1.97 -4.17 -7.68
C ASP A 232 -0.98 -3.14 -7.14
N SER A 233 -0.10 -3.55 -6.25
CA SER A 233 1.05 -2.77 -5.88
C SER A 233 2.33 -3.34 -6.49
N MET A 234 3.40 -2.54 -6.58
CA MET A 234 4.72 -3.05 -6.92
C MET A 234 5.10 -4.22 -6.00
N PRO A 235 5.82 -5.25 -6.48
CA PRO A 235 6.21 -6.38 -5.65
C PRO A 235 7.16 -5.95 -4.53
N LEU A 236 7.14 -6.69 -3.43
CA LEU A 236 8.12 -6.59 -2.36
C LEU A 236 9.31 -7.48 -2.70
N ILE A 237 10.52 -6.91 -2.67
CA ILE A 237 11.78 -7.63 -2.79
C ILE A 237 12.65 -7.26 -1.59
N TYR A 238 12.97 -8.25 -0.75
CA TYR A 238 13.81 -8.07 0.42
C TYR A 238 14.93 -9.11 0.46
N ARG A 239 16.13 -8.69 0.86
CA ARG A 239 17.27 -9.57 1.03
C ARG A 239 18.13 -9.12 2.20
N SER A 240 18.52 -10.07 3.03
CA SER A 240 19.57 -9.91 4.03
C SER A 240 20.70 -10.92 3.76
N SER A 241 21.64 -11.06 4.68
CA SER A 241 22.77 -12.01 4.55
C SER A 241 22.32 -13.48 4.37
N SER A 242 21.17 -13.85 4.95
CA SER A 242 20.67 -15.24 4.94
C SER A 242 19.20 -15.35 4.56
N THR A 243 18.46 -14.24 4.50
CA THR A 243 17.03 -14.23 4.23
C THR A 243 16.75 -13.56 2.89
N PHE A 244 15.93 -14.21 2.08
CA PHE A 244 15.42 -13.76 0.80
C PHE A 244 13.91 -13.73 0.91
N CYS A 245 13.27 -12.66 0.45
CA CYS A 245 11.83 -12.58 0.52
C CYS A 245 11.26 -11.84 -0.69
N VAL A 246 10.20 -12.39 -1.26
CA VAL A 246 9.41 -11.77 -2.32
C VAL A 246 7.95 -11.77 -1.92
N GLY A 247 7.20 -10.75 -2.36
CA GLY A 247 5.78 -10.68 -2.08
C GLY A 247 5.01 -9.86 -3.10
N VAL A 248 3.73 -10.20 -3.29
CA VAL A 248 2.77 -9.48 -4.13
C VAL A 248 1.49 -9.21 -3.36
N PHE A 249 0.80 -8.15 -3.74
CA PHE A 249 -0.41 -7.63 -3.09
C PHE A 249 -1.35 -7.10 -4.17
N ASP A 250 -2.47 -7.77 -4.32
CA ASP A 250 -3.51 -7.47 -5.29
C ASP A 250 -4.67 -6.78 -4.58
N GLY A 251 -5.03 -5.59 -5.02
CA GLY A 251 -6.16 -4.84 -4.48
C GLY A 251 -7.48 -5.29 -5.09
N MET A 252 -8.39 -5.78 -4.25
CA MET A 252 -9.66 -6.34 -4.71
C MET A 252 -10.64 -5.26 -5.20
N GLY A 253 -10.62 -4.91 -6.49
CA GLY A 253 -11.35 -3.80 -7.09
C GLY A 253 -12.85 -3.83 -6.88
N GLY A 254 -13.50 -4.95 -7.12
CA GLY A 254 -14.95 -5.09 -6.93
C GLY A 254 -15.39 -4.86 -5.48
N ALA A 255 -14.70 -5.47 -4.53
CA ALA A 255 -14.99 -5.33 -3.11
C ALA A 255 -14.49 -3.99 -2.52
N GLY A 256 -13.39 -3.45 -3.06
CA GLY A 256 -12.73 -2.24 -2.60
C GLY A 256 -12.98 -0.99 -3.44
N ALA A 257 -14.06 -0.96 -4.23
CA ALA A 257 -14.39 0.16 -5.12
C ALA A 257 -14.71 1.49 -4.40
N THR A 258 -14.85 1.48 -3.05
CA THR A 258 -15.05 2.71 -2.28
C THR A 258 -13.84 3.62 -2.41
N GLU A 259 -14.06 4.88 -2.79
CA GLU A 259 -13.02 5.91 -2.89
C GLU A 259 -12.78 6.59 -1.54
N TYR A 260 -11.51 6.91 -1.27
CA TYR A 260 -11.05 7.57 -0.05
C TYR A 260 -10.29 8.86 -0.41
N PRO A 261 -10.61 9.98 0.27
CA PRO A 261 -9.96 11.26 0.05
C PRO A 261 -8.58 11.28 0.72
N THR A 262 -7.53 10.91 0.00
CA THR A 262 -6.17 10.97 0.53
C THR A 262 -5.67 12.41 0.63
N LEU A 263 -4.66 12.65 1.48
CA LEU A 263 -4.09 13.98 1.68
C LEU A 263 -3.05 14.37 0.60
N THR A 264 -2.46 13.37 -0.09
CA THR A 264 -1.28 13.57 -0.95
C THR A 264 -1.51 13.22 -2.42
N ILE A 265 -2.34 12.20 -2.72
CA ILE A 265 -2.50 11.67 -4.08
C ILE A 265 -3.93 11.77 -4.65
N GLY A 266 -4.81 12.51 -3.94
CA GLY A 266 -6.22 12.67 -4.33
C GLY A 266 -7.09 11.46 -3.95
N GLU A 267 -8.27 11.36 -4.58
CA GLU A 267 -9.18 10.24 -4.33
C GLU A 267 -8.65 8.95 -4.97
N LYS A 268 -8.65 7.86 -4.21
CA LYS A 268 -8.23 6.53 -4.65
C LYS A 268 -9.14 5.46 -4.08
N THR A 269 -9.31 4.37 -4.81
CA THR A 269 -10.10 3.21 -4.35
C THR A 269 -9.47 2.53 -3.14
N GLY A 270 -10.29 1.88 -2.33
CA GLY A 270 -9.81 1.09 -1.20
C GLY A 270 -8.88 -0.04 -1.64
N ALA A 271 -9.13 -0.64 -2.81
CA ALA A 271 -8.28 -1.64 -3.43
C ALA A 271 -6.88 -1.09 -3.75
N TYR A 272 -6.79 0.05 -4.45
CA TYR A 272 -5.54 0.74 -4.73
C TYR A 272 -4.73 1.04 -3.46
N LEU A 273 -5.39 1.53 -2.43
CA LEU A 273 -4.73 1.94 -1.18
C LEU A 273 -4.27 0.74 -0.36
N SER A 274 -5.09 -0.30 -0.24
CA SER A 274 -4.82 -1.45 0.63
C SER A 274 -3.59 -2.24 0.19
N SER A 275 -3.44 -2.52 -1.11
CA SER A 275 -2.28 -3.25 -1.65
C SER A 275 -0.97 -2.54 -1.33
N ARG A 276 -0.93 -1.20 -1.47
CA ARG A 276 0.25 -0.37 -1.18
C ARG A 276 0.54 -0.26 0.31
N ILE A 277 -0.49 -0.10 1.13
CA ILE A 277 -0.36 -0.04 2.60
C ILE A 277 0.19 -1.38 3.13
N VAL A 278 -0.41 -2.51 2.74
CA VAL A 278 0.02 -3.83 3.21
C VAL A 278 1.45 -4.13 2.76
N ARG A 279 1.80 -3.81 1.52
CA ARG A 279 3.17 -3.92 1.02
C ARG A 279 4.16 -3.13 1.89
N ALA A 280 3.87 -1.86 2.15
CA ALA A 280 4.73 -0.99 2.95
C ALA A 280 4.91 -1.52 4.39
N VAL A 281 3.82 -1.97 5.02
CA VAL A 281 3.85 -2.57 6.35
C VAL A 281 4.67 -3.86 6.38
N CYS A 282 4.51 -4.73 5.37
CA CYS A 282 5.28 -5.97 5.28
C CYS A 282 6.79 -5.70 5.09
N PHE A 283 7.14 -4.72 4.26
CA PHE A 283 8.54 -4.35 4.05
C PHE A 283 9.15 -3.77 5.34
N ASP A 284 8.47 -2.82 5.96
CA ASP A 284 8.90 -2.22 7.22
C ASP A 284 9.05 -3.26 8.35
N TRP A 285 8.13 -4.23 8.39
CA TRP A 285 8.23 -5.36 9.32
C TRP A 285 9.49 -6.20 9.07
N LEU A 286 9.78 -6.55 7.81
CA LEU A 286 10.98 -7.30 7.44
C LEU A 286 12.26 -6.53 7.74
N ASP A 287 12.30 -5.22 7.45
CA ASP A 287 13.45 -4.38 7.75
C ASP A 287 13.76 -4.32 9.24
N LYS A 288 12.72 -4.27 10.09
CA LYS A 288 12.85 -4.22 11.57
C LYS A 288 13.13 -5.58 12.19
N LYS A 289 12.48 -6.64 11.70
CA LYS A 289 12.48 -7.96 12.37
C LYS A 289 13.32 -9.00 11.64
N GLY A 290 13.64 -8.78 10.36
CA GLY A 290 14.42 -9.69 9.52
C GLY A 290 13.68 -10.97 9.11
N LYS A 291 12.44 -11.17 9.56
CA LYS A 291 11.58 -12.33 9.24
C LYS A 291 10.11 -12.01 9.45
N ILE A 292 9.24 -12.76 8.77
CA ILE A 292 7.78 -12.66 8.97
C ILE A 292 7.36 -13.41 10.25
N GLU A 293 6.60 -12.72 11.10
CA GLU A 293 5.90 -13.26 12.24
C GLU A 293 4.41 -12.93 12.09
N VAL A 294 3.60 -13.96 11.81
CA VAL A 294 2.22 -13.79 11.34
C VAL A 294 1.36 -12.97 12.29
N TRP A 295 1.41 -13.29 13.59
CA TRP A 295 0.55 -12.62 14.57
C TRP A 295 0.85 -11.12 14.70
N GLY A 296 2.13 -10.78 14.85
CA GLY A 296 2.55 -9.39 14.98
C GLY A 296 2.34 -8.59 13.69
N LEU A 297 2.61 -9.20 12.52
CA LEU A 297 2.35 -8.56 11.22
C LEU A 297 0.86 -8.26 11.02
N LYS A 298 -0.03 -9.21 11.38
CA LYS A 298 -1.48 -9.04 11.31
C LYS A 298 -1.97 -7.87 12.17
N GLU A 299 -1.44 -7.74 13.40
CA GLU A 299 -1.74 -6.60 14.27
C GLU A 299 -1.24 -5.28 13.67
N GLU A 300 -0.03 -5.28 13.11
CA GLU A 300 0.56 -4.07 12.54
C GLU A 300 -0.23 -3.58 11.33
N ILE A 301 -0.62 -4.47 10.41
CA ILE A 301 -1.49 -4.15 9.28
C ILE A 301 -2.80 -3.50 9.78
N SER A 302 -3.44 -4.11 10.78
CA SER A 302 -4.69 -3.59 11.35
C SER A 302 -4.53 -2.20 11.97
N LYS A 303 -3.41 -1.93 12.65
CA LYS A 303 -3.08 -0.61 13.22
C LYS A 303 -2.92 0.45 12.12
N TYR A 304 -2.20 0.12 11.05
CA TYR A 304 -2.00 1.05 9.92
C TYR A 304 -3.31 1.39 9.22
N PHE A 305 -4.15 0.41 8.95
CA PHE A 305 -5.47 0.64 8.38
C PHE A 305 -6.30 1.59 9.24
N ASN A 306 -6.39 1.34 10.54
CA ASN A 306 -7.13 2.19 11.47
C ASN A 306 -6.56 3.60 11.53
N TYR A 307 -5.24 3.73 11.53
CA TYR A 307 -4.57 5.03 11.57
C TYR A 307 -4.85 5.85 10.31
N LEU A 308 -4.69 5.29 9.11
CA LEU A 308 -4.93 6.00 7.85
C LEU A 308 -6.40 6.38 7.68
N LEU A 309 -7.34 5.50 8.03
CA LEU A 309 -8.76 5.83 8.04
C LEU A 309 -9.08 6.99 9.00
N SER A 310 -8.39 7.07 10.14
CA SER A 310 -8.53 8.21 11.06
C SER A 310 -7.98 9.52 10.47
N ILE A 311 -6.89 9.47 9.74
CA ILE A 311 -6.31 10.62 9.02
C ILE A 311 -7.28 11.14 7.96
N TRP A 312 -7.92 10.24 7.21
CA TRP A 312 -8.89 10.57 6.17
C TRP A 312 -10.26 10.96 6.72
N ASN A 313 -10.44 11.00 8.05
CA ASN A 313 -11.71 11.27 8.73
C ASN A 313 -12.84 10.31 8.34
N ILE A 314 -12.51 9.08 7.97
CA ILE A 314 -13.47 8.05 7.63
C ILE A 314 -14.03 7.44 8.90
N LYS A 315 -15.33 7.60 9.10
CA LYS A 315 -16.03 6.94 10.21
C LYS A 315 -16.42 5.53 9.78
N PRO A 316 -16.23 4.52 10.64
CA PRO A 316 -16.72 3.18 10.36
C PRO A 316 -18.22 3.24 10.04
N SER A 317 -18.60 2.76 8.85
CA SER A 317 -20.01 2.68 8.48
C SER A 317 -20.69 1.59 9.32
N GLY A 318 -21.81 1.93 9.96
CA GLY A 318 -22.65 0.96 10.65
C GLY A 318 -23.42 0.02 9.70
N LEU A 319 -23.50 0.36 8.41
CA LEU A 319 -24.11 -0.45 7.36
C LEU A 319 -23.04 -1.35 6.74
N ARG A 320 -23.08 -2.65 7.06
CA ARG A 320 -22.19 -3.65 6.46
C ARG A 320 -22.83 -4.25 5.22
N SER A 321 -22.33 -3.88 4.04
CA SER A 321 -22.65 -4.60 2.82
C SER A 321 -22.01 -6.00 2.85
N GLY A 322 -22.70 -6.99 2.34
CA GLY A 322 -22.14 -8.34 2.20
C GLY A 322 -20.97 -8.42 1.20
N PHE A 323 -20.91 -7.49 0.25
CA PHE A 323 -19.96 -7.50 -0.87
C PHE A 323 -18.84 -6.47 -0.75
N VAL A 324 -19.11 -5.29 -0.20
CA VAL A 324 -18.11 -4.23 -0.04
C VAL A 324 -17.25 -4.46 1.18
N ARG A 325 -15.95 -4.21 1.07
CA ARG A 325 -14.91 -4.30 2.11
C ARG A 325 -14.20 -2.96 2.28
N VAL A 326 -13.65 -2.76 3.45
CA VAL A 326 -12.81 -1.59 3.76
C VAL A 326 -11.36 -1.97 3.56
N LEU A 327 -10.69 -1.35 2.58
CA LEU A 327 -9.28 -1.57 2.24
C LEU A 327 -8.94 -3.06 1.98
N PRO A 328 -9.61 -3.74 1.03
CA PRO A 328 -9.36 -5.15 0.78
C PRO A 328 -8.19 -5.37 -0.17
N THR A 329 -7.34 -6.35 0.15
CA THR A 329 -6.24 -6.81 -0.70
C THR A 329 -5.89 -8.27 -0.42
N THR A 330 -5.27 -8.93 -1.38
CA THR A 330 -4.60 -10.21 -1.17
C THR A 330 -3.21 -10.00 -0.56
N LEU A 331 -2.58 -11.08 -0.16
CA LEU A 331 -1.18 -11.13 0.24
C LEU A 331 -0.61 -12.48 -0.17
N ALA A 332 0.49 -12.50 -0.91
CA ALA A 332 1.27 -13.70 -1.13
C ALA A 332 2.75 -13.37 -0.95
N ILE A 333 3.39 -13.97 0.05
CA ILE A 333 4.80 -13.73 0.40
C ILE A 333 5.53 -15.07 0.53
N VAL A 334 6.71 -15.19 -0.08
CA VAL A 334 7.65 -16.29 0.14
C VAL A 334 8.90 -15.74 0.82
N GLU A 335 9.24 -16.33 1.95
CA GLU A 335 10.47 -16.07 2.68
C GLU A 335 11.34 -17.34 2.63
N ALA A 336 12.58 -17.20 2.18
CA ALA A 336 13.57 -18.27 2.18
C ALA A 336 14.74 -17.90 3.09
N THR A 337 15.09 -18.77 4.03
CA THR A 337 16.23 -18.58 4.91
C THR A 337 17.25 -19.68 4.66
N ARG A 338 18.47 -19.27 4.26
CA ARG A 338 19.58 -20.21 4.02
C ARG A 338 20.25 -20.59 5.34
N ASN A 339 20.35 -21.87 5.57
CA ASN A 339 21.02 -22.44 6.73
C ASN A 339 21.99 -23.56 6.29
N GLY A 340 23.23 -23.15 5.95
CA GLY A 340 24.21 -24.06 5.34
C GLY A 340 23.78 -24.54 3.95
N SER A 341 23.67 -25.86 3.77
CA SER A 341 23.23 -26.49 2.52
C SER A 341 21.70 -26.63 2.42
N ARG A 342 20.96 -26.24 3.47
CA ARG A 342 19.51 -26.34 3.53
C ARG A 342 18.88 -24.95 3.46
N THR A 343 17.86 -24.81 2.65
CA THR A 343 17.05 -23.59 2.58
C THR A 343 15.67 -23.86 3.14
N GLU A 344 15.31 -23.13 4.20
CA GLU A 344 13.99 -23.17 4.81
C GLU A 344 13.11 -22.15 4.10
N VAL A 345 11.97 -22.58 3.58
CA VAL A 345 11.02 -21.73 2.86
C VAL A 345 9.72 -21.68 3.64
N SER A 346 9.26 -20.45 3.91
CA SER A 346 7.96 -20.15 4.49
C SER A 346 7.11 -19.43 3.44
N SER A 347 5.96 -19.97 3.13
CA SER A 347 4.95 -19.36 2.27
C SER A 347 3.85 -18.80 3.12
N TYR A 348 3.52 -17.51 2.97
CA TYR A 348 2.45 -16.79 3.67
C TYR A 348 1.44 -16.29 2.65
N TRP A 349 0.13 -16.49 2.87
CA TRP A 349 -0.88 -15.98 1.93
C TRP A 349 -2.21 -15.68 2.60
N ALA A 350 -2.96 -14.78 1.98
CA ALA A 350 -4.37 -14.48 2.19
C ALA A 350 -4.97 -14.06 0.85
N GLY A 351 -5.93 -14.82 0.35
CA GLY A 351 -6.54 -14.62 -0.97
C GLY A 351 -6.08 -15.65 -2.00
N ASP A 352 -6.05 -15.28 -3.27
CA ASP A 352 -5.77 -16.12 -4.44
C ASP A 352 -4.50 -15.76 -5.21
N SER A 353 -3.79 -14.72 -4.80
CA SER A 353 -2.41 -14.53 -5.23
C SER A 353 -1.54 -15.69 -4.76
N ARG A 354 -0.63 -16.16 -5.60
CA ARG A 354 0.04 -17.45 -5.39
C ARG A 354 1.53 -17.32 -5.12
N ASN A 355 2.00 -18.18 -4.25
CA ASN A 355 3.41 -18.41 -3.93
C ASN A 355 3.94 -19.66 -4.57
N TYR A 356 5.16 -19.60 -5.09
CA TYR A 356 5.81 -20.71 -5.76
C TYR A 356 7.28 -20.84 -5.37
N VAL A 357 7.82 -22.02 -5.62
CA VAL A 357 9.26 -22.28 -5.73
C VAL A 357 9.54 -22.92 -7.07
N LEU A 358 10.59 -22.47 -7.75
CA LEU A 358 11.09 -23.08 -8.98
C LEU A 358 12.32 -23.90 -8.65
N LEU A 359 12.25 -25.18 -9.00
CA LEU A 359 13.25 -26.21 -8.79
C LEU A 359 13.75 -26.76 -10.14
N ALA A 360 14.79 -27.58 -10.16
CA ALA A 360 15.19 -28.32 -11.36
C ALA A 360 14.03 -29.17 -11.94
N SER A 361 13.14 -29.66 -11.06
CA SER A 361 11.94 -30.43 -11.43
C SER A 361 10.75 -29.58 -11.91
N GLY A 362 10.88 -28.24 -11.93
CA GLY A 362 9.88 -27.30 -12.37
C GLY A 362 9.22 -26.51 -11.25
N LEU A 363 8.19 -25.74 -11.61
CA LEU A 363 7.46 -24.84 -10.73
C LEU A 363 6.56 -25.62 -9.76
N LYS A 364 6.61 -25.27 -8.47
CA LYS A 364 5.79 -25.87 -7.41
C LYS A 364 5.00 -24.77 -6.69
N GLN A 365 3.69 -24.87 -6.69
CA GLN A 365 2.82 -23.97 -5.92
C GLN A 365 2.90 -24.31 -4.43
N LEU A 366 3.12 -23.29 -3.61
CA LEU A 366 3.24 -23.41 -2.16
C LEU A 366 1.97 -22.99 -1.41
N SER A 367 1.23 -22.02 -1.93
CA SER A 367 -0.04 -21.53 -1.38
C SER A 367 -1.22 -22.33 -1.92
N CYS A 368 -2.37 -22.21 -1.25
CA CYS A 368 -3.67 -22.67 -1.74
C CYS A 368 -4.60 -21.46 -1.80
N ASP A 369 -5.35 -21.32 -2.89
CA ASP A 369 -6.26 -20.20 -3.04
C ASP A 369 -7.36 -20.23 -1.97
N ASP A 370 -7.60 -19.11 -1.30
CA ASP A 370 -8.63 -18.96 -0.26
C ASP A 370 -10.01 -18.73 -0.89
N LEU A 371 -10.53 -19.72 -1.61
CA LEU A 371 -11.84 -19.70 -2.24
C LEU A 371 -12.92 -20.30 -1.34
N ARG A 372 -14.19 -19.96 -1.57
CA ARG A 372 -15.31 -20.54 -0.82
C ARG A 372 -15.47 -22.04 -1.08
N GLN A 373 -15.15 -22.48 -2.28
CA GLN A 373 -15.11 -23.88 -2.68
C GLN A 373 -13.73 -24.20 -3.27
N PRO A 374 -12.74 -24.51 -2.42
CA PRO A 374 -11.38 -24.76 -2.90
C PRO A 374 -11.38 -25.99 -3.81
N LYS A 375 -10.76 -25.84 -4.98
CA LYS A 375 -10.56 -26.83 -6.01
C LYS A 375 -9.08 -26.96 -6.31
N ASP A 376 -8.72 -27.89 -7.20
CA ASP A 376 -7.36 -27.90 -7.68
C ASP A 376 -7.03 -26.66 -8.55
N PRO A 377 -5.73 -26.32 -8.76
CA PRO A 377 -5.35 -25.10 -9.48
C PRO A 377 -5.90 -24.98 -10.90
N LEU A 378 -6.16 -26.10 -11.60
CA LEU A 378 -6.75 -26.08 -12.94
C LEU A 378 -8.25 -25.78 -12.90
N GLU A 379 -8.95 -26.35 -11.92
CA GLU A 379 -10.38 -26.08 -11.73
C GLU A 379 -10.62 -24.64 -11.26
N ASN A 380 -9.72 -24.10 -10.43
CA ASN A 380 -9.76 -22.71 -9.99
C ASN A 380 -9.64 -21.73 -11.19
N LEU A 381 -8.83 -22.03 -12.21
CA LEU A 381 -8.76 -21.21 -13.43
C LEU A 381 -10.03 -21.23 -14.28
N ARG A 382 -10.92 -22.19 -14.03
CA ARG A 382 -12.19 -22.35 -14.79
C ARG A 382 -13.42 -21.85 -14.06
N SER A 383 -13.26 -21.47 -12.78
CA SER A 383 -14.35 -21.02 -11.92
C SER A 383 -14.05 -19.63 -11.36
N ASP A 384 -15.04 -18.76 -11.40
CA ASP A 384 -14.97 -17.42 -10.80
C ASP A 384 -15.58 -17.49 -9.38
N ASP A 385 -14.92 -18.21 -8.48
CA ASP A 385 -15.39 -18.39 -7.12
C ASP A 385 -14.95 -17.23 -6.22
N ALA A 386 -15.88 -16.72 -5.40
CA ALA A 386 -15.59 -15.63 -4.48
C ALA A 386 -14.58 -16.03 -3.38
N LEU A 387 -13.68 -15.12 -3.03
CA LEU A 387 -12.72 -15.30 -1.95
C LEU A 387 -13.44 -15.53 -0.60
N SER A 388 -12.92 -16.45 0.17
CA SER A 388 -13.33 -16.74 1.55
C SER A 388 -12.53 -15.92 2.57
N ASN A 389 -11.31 -15.51 2.22
CA ASN A 389 -10.37 -14.78 3.06
C ASN A 389 -9.60 -13.74 2.23
N CYS A 390 -9.44 -12.56 2.76
CA CYS A 390 -8.58 -11.50 2.25
C CYS A 390 -8.20 -10.56 3.39
N ILE A 391 -7.12 -9.83 3.25
CA ILE A 391 -6.76 -8.77 4.20
C ILE A 391 -7.73 -7.61 4.02
N CYS A 392 -8.40 -7.19 5.09
CA CYS A 392 -9.27 -6.00 5.09
C CYS A 392 -9.42 -5.45 6.51
N GLN A 393 -9.89 -4.21 6.63
CA GLN A 393 -10.04 -3.58 7.95
C GLN A 393 -11.35 -3.98 8.66
N ASP A 394 -12.43 -4.22 7.91
CA ASP A 394 -13.80 -4.38 8.45
C ASP A 394 -14.15 -5.81 8.87
N LYS A 395 -13.28 -6.79 8.59
CA LYS A 395 -13.44 -8.19 8.98
C LYS A 395 -12.14 -8.80 9.50
N PRO A 396 -12.25 -9.79 10.39
CA PRO A 396 -11.11 -10.64 10.72
C PRO A 396 -10.60 -11.34 9.46
N PHE A 397 -9.28 -11.38 9.31
CA PHE A 397 -8.59 -12.11 8.24
C PHE A 397 -7.55 -13.04 8.84
N GLU A 398 -7.13 -14.03 8.08
CA GLU A 398 -6.06 -14.93 8.46
C GLU A 398 -4.92 -14.86 7.44
N ILE A 399 -3.68 -14.94 7.92
CA ILE A 399 -2.50 -15.14 7.07
C ILE A 399 -2.11 -16.60 7.24
N ASN A 400 -2.38 -17.38 6.21
CA ASN A 400 -2.02 -18.79 6.17
C ASN A 400 -0.50 -18.94 6.10
N VAL A 401 0.03 -20.06 6.58
CA VAL A 401 1.46 -20.34 6.53
C VAL A 401 1.74 -21.80 6.24
N LYS A 402 2.71 -22.05 5.35
CA LYS A 402 3.26 -23.38 5.05
C LYS A 402 4.78 -23.31 5.07
N ARG A 403 5.44 -24.26 5.74
CA ARG A 403 6.89 -24.33 5.85
C ARG A 403 7.40 -25.60 5.22
N ILE A 404 8.43 -25.47 4.39
CA ILE A 404 9.05 -26.56 3.66
C ILE A 404 10.57 -26.30 3.64
N SER A 405 11.38 -27.34 3.51
CA SER A 405 12.83 -27.19 3.39
C SER A 405 13.32 -27.88 2.12
N PHE A 406 14.32 -27.26 1.49
CA PHE A 406 14.95 -27.74 0.28
C PHE A 406 16.46 -27.93 0.51
N ASN A 407 17.01 -29.01 -0.05
CA ASN A 407 18.45 -29.28 -0.08
C ASN A 407 19.04 -29.09 -1.50
N GLU A 408 18.25 -28.59 -2.42
CA GLU A 408 18.60 -28.28 -3.80
C GLU A 408 18.49 -26.76 -4.04
N PRO A 409 19.13 -26.22 -5.06
CA PRO A 409 18.97 -24.80 -5.44
C PRO A 409 17.54 -24.45 -5.75
N ILE A 410 17.13 -23.24 -5.34
CA ILE A 410 15.77 -22.73 -5.52
C ILE A 410 15.72 -21.29 -6.03
N ILE A 411 14.65 -20.99 -6.76
CA ILE A 411 14.16 -19.63 -6.98
C ILE A 411 12.82 -19.52 -6.25
N ILE A 412 12.61 -18.44 -5.52
CA ILE A 412 11.31 -18.10 -4.90
C ILE A 412 10.55 -17.11 -5.77
N LEU A 413 9.23 -17.26 -5.83
CA LEU A 413 8.36 -16.44 -6.69
C LEU A 413 6.99 -16.26 -6.05
N SER A 414 6.46 -15.04 -6.15
CA SER A 414 5.06 -14.71 -5.86
C SER A 414 4.43 -14.01 -7.07
N ALA A 415 3.17 -14.30 -7.38
CA ALA A 415 2.45 -13.74 -8.51
C ALA A 415 0.99 -13.46 -8.15
N THR A 416 0.44 -12.34 -8.65
CA THR A 416 -1.00 -12.05 -8.60
C THR A 416 -1.74 -12.85 -9.67
N ASP A 417 -3.05 -12.98 -9.54
CA ASP A 417 -3.89 -13.79 -10.44
C ASP A 417 -3.88 -13.28 -11.89
N GLY A 418 -3.68 -11.99 -12.12
CA GLY A 418 -3.47 -11.43 -13.45
C GLY A 418 -2.33 -12.10 -14.25
N CYS A 419 -1.37 -12.77 -13.57
CA CYS A 419 -0.30 -13.49 -14.21
C CYS A 419 -0.72 -14.86 -14.78
N PHE A 420 -1.68 -15.53 -14.14
CA PHE A 420 -2.04 -16.92 -14.46
C PHE A 420 -3.55 -17.14 -14.66
N GLY A 421 -4.40 -16.27 -14.17
CA GLY A 421 -5.86 -16.41 -14.21
C GLY A 421 -6.44 -16.49 -15.62
N TYR A 422 -5.76 -15.91 -16.60
CA TYR A 422 -6.16 -15.91 -18.01
C TYR A 422 -5.52 -17.01 -18.86
N LEU A 423 -4.74 -17.90 -18.25
CA LEU A 423 -4.08 -19.01 -18.92
C LEU A 423 -4.97 -20.26 -18.97
N LEU A 424 -4.77 -21.08 -19.99
CA LEU A 424 -5.55 -22.33 -20.17
C LEU A 424 -5.31 -23.35 -19.05
N THR A 425 -4.10 -23.42 -18.54
CA THR A 425 -3.69 -24.36 -17.48
C THR A 425 -2.55 -23.77 -16.63
N PRO A 426 -2.37 -24.26 -15.41
CA PRO A 426 -1.22 -23.86 -14.57
C PRO A 426 0.14 -24.12 -15.24
N MET A 427 0.25 -25.17 -16.09
CA MET A 427 1.48 -25.49 -16.80
C MET A 427 1.87 -24.42 -17.82
N HIS A 428 0.92 -23.65 -18.36
CA HIS A 428 1.24 -22.53 -19.24
C HIS A 428 1.98 -21.42 -18.50
N PHE A 429 1.67 -21.17 -17.22
CA PHE A 429 2.42 -20.19 -16.43
C PHE A 429 3.88 -20.62 -16.25
N GLU A 430 4.12 -21.89 -15.87
CA GLU A 430 5.49 -22.43 -15.81
C GLU A 430 6.20 -22.32 -17.17
N PHE A 431 5.52 -22.70 -18.25
CA PHE A 431 6.09 -22.63 -19.60
C PHE A 431 6.49 -21.21 -20.00
N ILE A 432 5.63 -20.22 -19.76
CA ILE A 432 5.93 -18.80 -20.04
C ILE A 432 7.18 -18.34 -19.28
N LEU A 433 7.29 -18.67 -18.00
CA LEU A 433 8.47 -18.34 -17.21
C LEU A 433 9.74 -18.94 -17.82
N LEU A 434 9.71 -20.22 -18.23
CA LEU A 434 10.86 -20.90 -18.79
C LEU A 434 11.16 -20.45 -20.23
N ASP A 435 10.17 -20.24 -21.08
CA ASP A 435 10.36 -19.77 -22.46
C ASP A 435 11.01 -18.39 -22.48
N CYS A 436 10.53 -17.48 -21.62
CA CYS A 436 11.15 -16.18 -21.42
C CYS A 436 12.58 -16.27 -20.85
N LEU A 437 12.83 -17.19 -19.91
CA LEU A 437 14.18 -17.45 -19.38
C LEU A 437 15.13 -17.90 -20.48
N MET A 438 14.69 -18.84 -21.35
CA MET A 438 15.54 -19.38 -22.43
C MET A 438 15.89 -18.33 -23.49
N THR A 439 15.07 -17.34 -23.68
CA THR A 439 15.24 -16.29 -24.71
C THR A 439 15.90 -15.02 -24.19
N SER A 440 16.23 -14.94 -22.90
CA SER A 440 16.82 -13.79 -22.24
C SER A 440 18.28 -14.03 -21.85
N SER A 441 19.03 -12.95 -21.61
CA SER A 441 20.45 -12.99 -21.21
C SER A 441 20.67 -12.58 -19.75
N ASN A 442 19.67 -12.02 -19.09
CA ASN A 442 19.70 -11.54 -17.70
C ASN A 442 18.29 -11.39 -17.14
N CYS A 443 18.17 -11.11 -15.83
CA CYS A 443 16.89 -10.97 -15.16
C CYS A 443 16.04 -9.79 -15.67
N THR A 444 16.66 -8.71 -16.12
CA THR A 444 15.95 -7.55 -16.69
C THR A 444 15.28 -7.90 -18.01
N GLU A 445 15.99 -8.55 -18.91
CA GLU A 445 15.44 -9.05 -20.17
C GLU A 445 14.38 -10.12 -19.94
N TRP A 446 14.60 -11.02 -18.96
CA TRP A 446 13.63 -12.03 -18.56
C TRP A 446 12.32 -11.38 -18.09
N SER A 447 12.41 -10.38 -17.21
CA SER A 447 11.25 -9.59 -16.76
C SER A 447 10.49 -8.96 -17.92
N GLU A 448 11.20 -8.34 -18.86
CA GLU A 448 10.58 -7.67 -20.01
C GLU A 448 9.96 -8.67 -21.00
N ALA A 449 10.57 -9.84 -21.19
CA ALA A 449 10.00 -10.92 -22.00
C ALA A 449 8.70 -11.45 -21.39
N ILE A 450 8.65 -11.66 -20.06
CA ILE A 450 7.43 -12.05 -19.34
C ILE A 450 6.35 -10.97 -19.52
N ARG A 451 6.68 -9.68 -19.34
CA ARG A 451 5.76 -8.55 -19.55
C ARG A 451 5.14 -8.61 -20.95
N LYS A 452 5.94 -8.71 -21.99
CA LYS A 452 5.49 -8.76 -23.38
C LYS A 452 4.59 -9.95 -23.67
N THR A 453 4.86 -11.07 -23.06
CA THR A 453 4.09 -12.31 -23.25
C THR A 453 2.74 -12.24 -22.53
N LEU A 454 2.70 -11.73 -21.28
CA LEU A 454 1.48 -11.70 -20.49
C LEU A 454 0.55 -10.52 -20.84
N SER A 455 1.07 -9.34 -21.20
CA SER A 455 0.27 -8.13 -21.46
C SER A 455 -0.88 -8.32 -22.47
N PRO A 456 -0.74 -9.05 -23.59
CA PRO A 456 -1.85 -9.28 -24.51
C PRO A 456 -2.85 -10.35 -24.02
N ILE A 457 -2.49 -11.17 -23.04
CA ILE A 457 -3.29 -12.27 -22.52
C ILE A 457 -4.11 -11.83 -21.32
N SER A 458 -3.46 -11.12 -20.36
CA SER A 458 -4.11 -10.65 -19.14
C SER A 458 -5.10 -9.53 -19.45
N SER A 459 -6.27 -9.58 -18.80
CA SER A 459 -7.26 -8.49 -18.79
C SER A 459 -7.21 -7.69 -17.49
N ASP A 460 -6.26 -7.98 -16.60
CA ASP A 460 -6.09 -7.37 -15.29
C ASP A 460 -4.69 -6.82 -15.10
N ASP A 461 -4.48 -6.10 -14.00
CA ASP A 461 -3.16 -5.77 -13.49
C ASP A 461 -2.42 -7.07 -13.19
N PHE A 462 -1.10 -7.08 -13.32
CA PHE A 462 -0.33 -8.25 -12.94
C PHE A 462 1.03 -7.90 -12.36
N THR A 463 1.38 -8.64 -11.31
CA THR A 463 2.59 -8.40 -10.52
C THR A 463 3.32 -9.71 -10.26
N ILE A 464 4.65 -9.70 -10.48
CA ILE A 464 5.55 -10.82 -10.17
C ILE A 464 6.71 -10.30 -9.33
N GLY A 465 6.93 -10.93 -8.17
CA GLY A 465 8.15 -10.86 -7.40
C GLY A 465 8.90 -12.19 -7.51
N LEU A 466 10.13 -12.19 -8.02
CA LEU A 466 10.98 -13.38 -8.13
C LEU A 466 12.38 -13.07 -7.59
N GLN A 467 12.99 -14.02 -6.88
CA GLN A 467 14.36 -13.89 -6.41
C GLN A 467 15.11 -15.22 -6.52
N ILE A 468 16.30 -15.16 -7.14
CA ILE A 468 17.24 -16.27 -7.21
C ILE A 468 17.92 -16.40 -5.83
N VAL A 469 17.68 -17.51 -5.16
CA VAL A 469 18.28 -17.81 -3.86
C VAL A 469 19.65 -18.45 -4.04
N ASP A 470 19.77 -19.41 -4.96
CA ASP A 470 21.00 -20.15 -5.26
C ASP A 470 21.33 -20.11 -6.75
N GLY A 471 22.61 -20.04 -7.08
CA GLY A 471 23.08 -19.94 -8.46
C GLY A 471 22.95 -18.52 -9.02
N ASP A 472 23.18 -18.41 -10.32
CA ASP A 472 22.99 -17.19 -11.12
C ASP A 472 22.02 -17.45 -12.29
N PHE A 473 21.77 -16.42 -13.10
CA PHE A 473 20.88 -16.50 -14.24
C PHE A 473 21.28 -17.63 -15.22
N ASN A 474 22.58 -17.72 -15.59
CA ASN A 474 23.06 -18.72 -16.53
C ASN A 474 22.98 -20.14 -15.96
N TYR A 475 23.24 -20.30 -14.66
CA TYR A 475 23.07 -21.58 -13.97
C TYR A 475 21.63 -22.08 -14.12
N TRP A 476 20.64 -21.24 -13.88
CA TRP A 476 19.22 -21.59 -13.96
C TRP A 476 18.77 -21.85 -15.41
N GLN A 477 19.23 -21.05 -16.37
CA GLN A 477 18.96 -21.28 -17.79
C GLN A 477 19.43 -22.68 -18.23
N ASN A 478 20.65 -23.07 -17.85
CA ASN A 478 21.19 -24.41 -18.16
C ASN A 478 20.44 -25.53 -17.42
N LEU A 479 20.15 -25.33 -16.12
CA LEU A 479 19.49 -26.33 -15.29
C LEU A 479 18.07 -26.63 -15.77
N LEU A 480 17.34 -25.63 -16.20
CA LEU A 480 15.94 -25.74 -16.59
C LEU A 480 15.71 -26.03 -18.08
N HIS A 481 16.78 -26.08 -18.89
CA HIS A 481 16.64 -26.32 -20.33
C HIS A 481 15.91 -27.65 -20.64
N GLY A 482 16.26 -28.75 -19.96
CA GLY A 482 15.56 -30.02 -20.14
C GLY A 482 14.08 -29.99 -19.73
N ARG A 483 13.75 -29.26 -18.66
CA ARG A 483 12.38 -29.06 -18.22
C ARG A 483 11.57 -28.23 -19.21
N TYR A 484 12.18 -27.16 -19.75
CA TYR A 484 11.58 -26.33 -20.81
C TYR A 484 11.24 -27.17 -22.06
N GLU A 485 12.19 -27.92 -22.58
CA GLU A 485 11.95 -28.77 -23.76
C GLU A 485 10.86 -29.83 -23.52
N PHE A 486 10.85 -30.43 -22.33
CA PHE A 486 9.79 -31.37 -21.97
C PHE A 486 8.41 -30.68 -21.97
N LEU A 487 8.26 -29.51 -21.32
CA LEU A 487 7.00 -28.80 -21.30
C LEU A 487 6.57 -28.39 -22.70
N LYS A 488 7.46 -27.82 -23.48
CA LYS A 488 7.21 -27.38 -24.85
C LYS A 488 6.66 -28.47 -25.73
N GLU A 489 7.37 -29.59 -25.82
CA GLU A 489 7.04 -30.66 -26.78
C GLU A 489 5.97 -31.62 -26.25
N SER A 490 6.01 -31.97 -24.96
CA SER A 490 5.13 -33.02 -24.42
C SER A 490 3.85 -32.49 -23.79
N VAL A 491 3.78 -31.19 -23.42
CA VAL A 491 2.64 -30.63 -22.72
C VAL A 491 1.95 -29.53 -23.53
N ILE A 492 2.68 -28.47 -23.86
CA ILE A 492 2.10 -27.27 -24.44
C ILE A 492 1.71 -27.47 -25.91
N LYS A 493 2.61 -27.94 -26.72
CA LYS A 493 2.39 -28.17 -28.15
C LYS A 493 1.17 -29.05 -28.46
N PRO A 494 0.95 -30.21 -27.79
CA PRO A 494 -0.30 -30.97 -27.96
C PRO A 494 -1.57 -30.19 -27.60
N ILE A 495 -1.54 -29.39 -26.53
CA ILE A 495 -2.69 -28.57 -26.12
C ILE A 495 -2.98 -27.50 -27.16
N GLU A 496 -1.97 -26.80 -27.67
CA GLU A 496 -2.10 -25.79 -28.71
C GLU A 496 -2.61 -26.35 -30.03
N GLN A 497 -2.13 -27.53 -30.41
CA GLN A 497 -2.64 -28.24 -31.59
C GLN A 497 -4.13 -28.57 -31.47
N MET A 498 -4.56 -29.11 -30.32
CA MET A 498 -5.97 -29.40 -30.07
C MET A 498 -6.82 -28.14 -29.99
N LYS A 499 -6.31 -27.05 -29.39
CA LYS A 499 -6.98 -25.74 -29.38
C LYS A 499 -7.19 -25.23 -30.80
N SER A 500 -6.13 -25.26 -31.63
CA SER A 500 -6.20 -24.84 -33.03
C SER A 500 -7.21 -25.66 -33.82
N ALA A 501 -7.21 -27.00 -33.66
CA ALA A 501 -8.20 -27.88 -34.29
C ALA A 501 -9.65 -27.57 -33.86
N TYR A 502 -9.85 -27.29 -32.57
CA TYR A 502 -11.15 -26.89 -32.03
C TYR A 502 -11.65 -25.55 -32.64
N GLU A 503 -10.78 -24.54 -32.69
CA GLU A 503 -11.15 -23.23 -33.26
C GLU A 503 -11.47 -23.32 -34.76
N ASN A 504 -10.72 -24.14 -35.50
CA ASN A 504 -11.01 -24.41 -36.93
C ASN A 504 -12.38 -25.10 -37.11
N ALA A 505 -12.66 -26.14 -36.32
CA ALA A 505 -13.94 -26.82 -36.34
C ALA A 505 -15.12 -25.89 -35.98
N LYS A 506 -14.93 -24.98 -35.03
CA LYS A 506 -15.93 -23.97 -34.64
C LYS A 506 -16.19 -22.98 -35.75
N GLN A 507 -15.15 -22.55 -36.49
CA GLN A 507 -15.31 -21.67 -37.64
C GLN A 507 -16.04 -22.37 -38.78
N GLU A 508 -15.69 -23.63 -39.07
CA GLU A 508 -16.38 -24.44 -40.09
C GLU A 508 -17.87 -24.62 -39.75
N TYR A 509 -18.18 -24.91 -38.48
CA TYR A 509 -19.56 -25.01 -38.00
C TYR A 509 -20.33 -23.71 -38.23
N ALA A 510 -19.76 -22.57 -37.83
CA ALA A 510 -20.38 -21.25 -38.01
C ALA A 510 -20.64 -20.93 -39.50
N MET A 511 -19.68 -21.30 -40.38
CA MET A 511 -19.87 -21.15 -41.83
C MET A 511 -21.01 -22.04 -42.38
N CYS A 512 -21.08 -23.30 -41.93
CA CYS A 512 -22.17 -24.20 -42.31
C CYS A 512 -23.53 -23.69 -41.82
N GLU A 513 -23.62 -23.20 -40.60
CA GLU A 513 -24.83 -22.59 -40.03
C GLU A 513 -25.29 -21.38 -40.85
N GLN A 514 -24.38 -20.48 -41.21
CA GLN A 514 -24.66 -19.32 -42.04
C GLN A 514 -25.14 -19.74 -43.46
N ASN A 515 -24.49 -20.73 -44.06
CA ASN A 515 -24.89 -21.25 -45.38
C ASN A 515 -26.27 -21.89 -45.33
N LEU A 516 -26.60 -22.65 -44.29
CA LEU A 516 -27.93 -23.21 -44.07
C LEU A 516 -28.98 -22.12 -43.94
N TYR A 517 -28.71 -21.08 -43.14
CA TYR A 517 -29.60 -19.94 -42.98
C TYR A 517 -29.83 -19.21 -44.31
N ASN A 518 -28.77 -18.96 -45.06
CA ASN A 518 -28.88 -18.35 -46.39
C ASN A 518 -29.75 -19.19 -47.34
N ARG A 519 -29.52 -20.52 -47.36
CA ARG A 519 -30.30 -21.43 -48.19
C ARG A 519 -31.78 -21.49 -47.82
N ILE A 520 -32.07 -21.51 -46.52
CA ILE A 520 -33.47 -21.43 -46.04
C ILE A 520 -34.11 -20.12 -46.48
N THR A 521 -33.40 -19.00 -46.35
CA THR A 521 -33.89 -17.67 -46.72
C THR A 521 -34.13 -17.56 -48.21
N GLU A 522 -33.23 -18.04 -49.06
CA GLU A 522 -33.40 -18.09 -50.52
C GLU A 522 -34.60 -18.94 -50.89
N SER A 523 -34.73 -20.15 -50.33
CA SER A 523 -35.87 -21.05 -50.60
C SER A 523 -37.18 -20.43 -50.14
N TRP A 524 -37.20 -19.72 -49.00
CA TRP A 524 -38.38 -19.01 -48.54
C TRP A 524 -38.75 -17.87 -49.46
N HIS A 525 -37.79 -17.10 -49.96
CA HIS A 525 -38.06 -16.01 -50.93
C HIS A 525 -38.68 -16.52 -52.23
N GLN A 526 -38.27 -17.71 -52.66
CA GLN A 526 -38.91 -18.34 -53.87
C GLN A 526 -40.32 -18.84 -53.59
N TYR A 527 -40.59 -19.37 -52.39
CA TYR A 527 -41.87 -20.02 -52.05
C TYR A 527 -42.92 -19.07 -51.48
N LYS A 528 -42.51 -17.95 -50.86
CA LYS A 528 -43.41 -17.07 -50.08
C LYS A 528 -44.57 -16.51 -50.90
N GLU A 529 -44.41 -16.24 -52.24
CA GLU A 529 -45.42 -15.72 -53.07
C GLU A 529 -46.56 -16.76 -53.37
N GLU A 530 -46.21 -18.03 -53.45
CA GLU A 530 -47.17 -19.13 -53.56
C GLU A 530 -47.85 -19.42 -52.22
N PHE A 531 -47.15 -19.28 -51.11
CA PHE A 531 -47.62 -19.56 -49.76
C PHE A 531 -48.50 -18.44 -49.17
N MET A 532 -48.13 -17.19 -49.42
CA MET A 532 -48.89 -16.04 -48.93
C MET A 532 -49.95 -15.64 -49.97
N MET A 533 -51.25 -15.86 -49.65
CA MET A 533 -52.34 -15.26 -50.44
C MET A 533 -52.14 -13.75 -50.49
N THR A 534 -51.76 -13.21 -51.63
CA THR A 534 -51.72 -11.78 -51.87
C THR A 534 -53.12 -11.20 -51.71
N ASN A 535 -53.29 -10.16 -50.87
CA ASN A 535 -54.54 -9.46 -50.59
C ASN A 535 -55.16 -8.75 -51.84
N GLN A 536 -54.83 -9.18 -53.10
CA GLN A 536 -55.34 -8.60 -54.33
C GLN A 536 -56.63 -9.25 -54.86
N SER A 537 -57.12 -10.34 -54.23
CA SER A 537 -58.37 -11.01 -54.70
C SER A 537 -59.60 -10.68 -53.85
N TYR A 538 -59.57 -9.73 -52.93
CA TYR A 538 -60.75 -9.34 -52.12
C TYR A 538 -61.37 -7.97 -52.49
N HIS A 539 -61.01 -7.34 -53.61
CA HIS A 539 -61.61 -6.09 -54.04
C HIS A 539 -62.03 -6.20 -55.54
N ASN A 540 -62.97 -7.05 -55.84
CA ASN A 540 -63.91 -6.87 -56.96
C ASN A 540 -64.99 -7.96 -56.89
N ASP A 541 -66.02 -7.67 -56.11
CA ASP A 541 -67.38 -8.09 -56.36
C ASP A 541 -68.27 -7.44 -55.26
N ASN A 542 -68.65 -6.16 -55.55
CA ASN A 542 -69.97 -5.60 -55.20
C ASN A 542 -70.21 -4.33 -56.01
#